data_36d9c1d223b473cd7148712e3e9ef6ea
#
_entry.id   36d9c1d223b473cd7148712e3e9ef6ea
#
_cell.length_a   1.000
_cell.length_b   1.000
_cell.length_c   1.000
_cell.angle_alpha   90.00
_cell.angle_beta   90.00
_cell.angle_gamma   90.00
#
_symmetry.space_group_name_H-M   'P 1'
#
loop_
_entity.id
_entity.type
_entity.pdbx_description
1 polymer ?
#
loop_
_entity_poly.entity_id
_entity_poly.type
_entity_poly.pdbx_seq_one_letter_code
_entity_poly.pdbx_strand_id
1 'polypeptide(L)'
;MRLQVIIPLIILLIFSYLIFIFPFEVISSWLGRSTSLQETILSTAFVYLVCLYYFRSKSSNKIIKLFVYEGIGIGTLSLFIVFFILLISFILNINEAQKIFIFFITFIPLIIYGFFNAKNVSVKQLKFSHSKIKKKIKFIFLSDIHIG
;
A
#
# COMPACT_ATOMS: atom_id res chain seq x y z
N MET A 1 -30.85 -3.16 7.67
CA MET A 1 -29.66 -3.24 6.79
C MET A 1 -28.92 -4.52 7.14
N ARG A 2 -28.64 -5.43 6.19
CA ARG A 2 -28.08 -6.77 6.50
C ARG A 2 -26.64 -6.62 6.99
N LEU A 3 -26.27 -7.33 8.07
CA LEU A 3 -24.91 -7.34 8.64
C LEU A 3 -23.81 -7.53 7.57
N GLN A 4 -24.11 -8.32 6.53
CA GLN A 4 -23.24 -8.59 5.39
C GLN A 4 -22.82 -7.33 4.60
N VAL A 5 -23.55 -6.22 4.72
CA VAL A 5 -23.20 -4.95 4.05
C VAL A 5 -22.47 -4.01 5.00
N ILE A 6 -22.78 -4.05 6.29
CA ILE A 6 -22.20 -3.15 7.31
C ILE A 6 -20.75 -3.49 7.58
N ILE A 7 -20.41 -4.78 7.72
CA ILE A 7 -19.06 -5.24 8.03
C ILE A 7 -18.03 -4.77 7.00
N PRO A 8 -18.22 -4.95 5.67
CA PRO A 8 -17.27 -4.46 4.67
C PRO A 8 -17.10 -2.94 4.69
N LEU A 9 -18.17 -2.17 5.00
CA LEU A 9 -18.09 -0.71 5.08
C LEU A 9 -17.24 -0.27 6.28
N ILE A 10 -17.41 -0.91 7.43
CA ILE A 10 -16.58 -0.64 8.63
C ILE A 10 -15.11 -1.01 8.36
N ILE A 11 -14.87 -2.17 7.76
CA ILE A 11 -13.51 -2.61 7.42
C ILE A 11 -12.86 -1.59 6.47
N LEU A 12 -13.59 -1.13 5.45
CA LEU A 12 -13.09 -0.12 4.52
C LEU A 12 -12.79 1.21 5.21
N LEU A 13 -13.59 1.63 6.19
CA LEU A 13 -13.35 2.84 6.97
C LEU A 13 -12.06 2.73 7.80
N ILE A 14 -11.90 1.61 8.52
CA ILE A 14 -10.69 1.32 9.31
C ILE A 14 -9.45 1.27 8.41
N PHE A 15 -9.58 0.59 7.27
CA PHE A 15 -8.53 0.50 6.27
C PHE A 15 -8.12 1.87 5.71
N SER A 16 -9.10 2.72 5.40
CA SER A 16 -8.86 4.08 4.91
C SER A 16 -8.09 4.92 5.93
N TYR A 17 -8.44 4.84 7.20
CA TYR A 17 -7.70 5.51 8.27
C TYR A 17 -6.29 4.95 8.42
N LEU A 18 -6.15 3.64 8.63
CA LEU A 18 -4.86 3.03 8.97
C LEU A 18 -3.83 3.17 7.85
N ILE A 19 -4.23 3.07 6.59
CA ILE A 19 -3.29 3.08 5.47
C ILE A 19 -3.00 4.50 4.98
N PHE A 20 -4.01 5.36 4.90
CA PHE A 20 -3.81 6.67 4.27
C PHE A 20 -3.58 7.81 5.26
N ILE A 21 -4.14 7.74 6.47
CA ILE A 21 -4.14 8.87 7.40
C ILE A 21 -3.18 8.66 8.57
N PHE A 22 -3.24 7.52 9.23
CA PHE A 22 -2.45 7.25 10.43
C PHE A 22 -0.94 7.45 10.24
N PRO A 23 -0.27 6.92 9.18
CA PRO A 23 1.16 7.15 8.99
C PRO A 23 1.49 8.63 8.82
N PHE A 24 0.63 9.38 8.09
CA PHE A 24 0.79 10.81 7.90
C PHE A 24 0.67 11.60 9.21
N GLU A 25 -0.29 11.26 10.07
CA GLU A 25 -0.45 11.88 11.38
C GLU A 25 0.76 11.66 12.28
N VAL A 26 1.26 10.42 12.32
CA VAL A 26 2.44 10.09 13.12
C VAL A 26 3.68 10.84 12.63
N ILE A 27 3.93 10.86 11.31
CA ILE A 27 5.06 11.61 10.74
C ILE A 27 4.91 13.10 10.98
N SER A 28 3.70 13.64 10.84
CA SER A 28 3.41 15.05 11.13
C SER A 28 3.68 15.40 12.60
N SER A 29 3.34 14.51 13.53
CA SER A 29 3.63 14.70 14.95
C SER A 29 5.13 14.75 15.24
N TRP A 30 5.93 13.92 14.57
CA TRP A 30 7.40 13.99 14.66
C TRP A 30 7.99 15.28 14.11
N LEU A 31 7.30 15.91 13.12
CA LEU A 31 7.64 17.22 12.58
C LEU A 31 7.15 18.39 13.46
N GLY A 32 6.59 18.11 14.64
CA GLY A 32 6.06 19.12 15.57
C GLY A 32 4.68 19.67 15.20
N ARG A 33 3.99 19.08 14.20
CA ARG A 33 2.63 19.47 13.82
C ARG A 33 1.61 18.46 14.37
N SER A 34 0.77 18.92 15.28
CA SER A 34 -0.39 18.12 15.74
C SER A 34 -1.55 18.27 14.75
N THR A 35 -2.09 17.16 14.29
CA THR A 35 -3.33 17.12 13.53
C THR A 35 -4.52 17.26 14.49
N SER A 36 -5.50 18.07 14.12
CA SER A 36 -6.72 18.20 14.92
C SER A 36 -7.66 17.01 14.64
N LEU A 37 -8.51 16.68 15.61
CA LEU A 37 -9.52 15.63 15.45
C LEU A 37 -10.42 15.89 14.22
N GLN A 38 -10.73 17.16 13.94
CA GLN A 38 -11.53 17.54 12.78
C GLN A 38 -10.79 17.23 11.46
N GLU A 39 -9.50 17.55 11.36
CA GLU A 39 -8.68 17.24 10.18
C GLU A 39 -8.61 15.72 9.95
N THR A 40 -8.43 14.94 11.02
CA THR A 40 -8.42 13.46 10.95
C THR A 40 -9.75 12.91 10.44
N ILE A 41 -10.88 13.37 10.99
CA ILE A 41 -12.20 12.89 10.58
C ILE A 41 -12.49 13.26 9.13
N LEU A 42 -12.22 14.51 8.72
CA LEU A 42 -12.49 14.98 7.36
C LEU A 42 -11.64 14.26 6.33
N SER A 43 -10.33 14.10 6.58
CA SER A 43 -9.43 13.39 5.68
C SER A 43 -9.76 11.90 5.57
N THR A 44 -10.10 11.25 6.69
CA THR A 44 -10.54 9.85 6.70
C THR A 44 -11.84 9.68 5.91
N ALA A 45 -12.83 10.56 6.13
CA ALA A 45 -14.09 10.53 5.40
C ALA A 45 -13.88 10.74 3.89
N PHE A 46 -13.02 11.68 3.51
CA PHE A 46 -12.69 11.92 2.11
C PHE A 46 -12.07 10.68 1.45
N VAL A 47 -11.03 10.11 2.04
CA VAL A 47 -10.36 8.89 1.51
C VAL A 47 -11.35 7.72 1.47
N TYR A 48 -12.15 7.53 2.52
CA TYR A 48 -13.18 6.51 2.57
C TYR A 48 -14.17 6.62 1.40
N LEU A 49 -14.67 7.83 1.10
CA LEU A 49 -15.60 8.07 0.00
C LEU A 49 -14.95 7.80 -1.37
N VAL A 50 -13.66 8.18 -1.54
CA VAL A 50 -12.90 7.89 -2.77
C VAL A 50 -12.72 6.39 -2.96
N CYS A 51 -12.32 5.67 -1.91
CA CYS A 51 -12.20 4.21 -1.95
C CYS A 51 -13.54 3.53 -2.21
N LEU A 52 -14.61 3.97 -1.52
CA LEU A 52 -15.96 3.44 -1.72
C LEU A 52 -16.43 3.63 -3.16
N TYR A 53 -16.22 4.82 -3.72
CA TYR A 53 -16.54 5.10 -5.12
C TYR A 53 -15.75 4.18 -6.06
N TYR A 54 -14.45 4.02 -5.82
CA TYR A 54 -13.58 3.17 -6.62
C TYR A 54 -14.05 1.71 -6.63
N PHE A 55 -14.31 1.12 -5.45
CA PHE A 55 -14.73 -0.28 -5.34
C PHE A 55 -16.16 -0.53 -5.85
N ARG A 56 -17.01 0.48 -5.84
CA ARG A 56 -18.40 0.36 -6.31
C ARG A 56 -18.60 0.70 -7.78
N SER A 57 -17.75 1.54 -8.35
CA SER A 57 -17.85 2.00 -9.74
C SER A 57 -17.17 1.01 -10.67
N LYS A 58 -17.92 0.51 -11.69
CA LYS A 58 -17.35 -0.33 -12.76
C LYS A 58 -16.42 0.43 -13.72
N SER A 59 -16.54 1.76 -13.77
CA SER A 59 -15.76 2.65 -14.64
C SER A 59 -15.24 3.82 -13.80
N SER A 60 -14.14 3.60 -13.07
CA SER A 60 -13.51 4.67 -12.33
C SER A 60 -12.56 5.47 -13.22
N ASN A 61 -12.48 6.78 -12.97
CA ASN A 61 -11.51 7.65 -13.62
C ASN A 61 -10.08 7.13 -13.36
N LYS A 62 -9.21 7.26 -14.37
CA LYS A 62 -7.80 6.86 -14.30
C LYS A 62 -7.06 7.49 -13.10
N ILE A 63 -7.38 8.75 -12.76
CA ILE A 63 -6.80 9.46 -11.62
C ILE A 63 -7.19 8.79 -10.31
N ILE A 64 -8.45 8.41 -10.15
CA ILE A 64 -8.94 7.72 -8.93
C ILE A 64 -8.31 6.34 -8.80
N LYS A 65 -8.17 5.61 -9.92
CA LYS A 65 -7.46 4.33 -9.92
C LYS A 65 -6.02 4.50 -9.43
N LEU A 66 -5.30 5.46 -10.01
CA LEU A 66 -3.93 5.76 -9.64
C LEU A 66 -3.83 6.12 -8.14
N PHE A 67 -4.68 7.04 -7.67
CA PHE A 67 -4.70 7.45 -6.27
C PHE A 67 -4.93 6.26 -5.32
N VAL A 68 -5.89 5.39 -5.61
CA VAL A 68 -6.20 4.25 -4.74
C VAL A 68 -5.08 3.20 -4.80
N TYR A 69 -4.58 2.81 -5.97
CA TYR A 69 -3.54 1.78 -6.09
C TYR A 69 -2.21 2.23 -5.52
N GLU A 70 -1.72 3.39 -5.95
CA GLU A 70 -0.46 3.94 -5.45
C GLU A 70 -0.57 4.32 -3.98
N GLY A 71 -1.72 4.88 -3.58
CA GLY A 71 -1.99 5.23 -2.19
C GLY A 71 -1.99 4.01 -1.27
N ILE A 72 -2.56 2.87 -1.68
CA ILE A 72 -2.51 1.62 -0.90
C ILE A 72 -1.06 1.15 -0.78
N GLY A 73 -0.30 1.12 -1.87
CA GLY A 73 1.10 0.68 -1.85
C GLY A 73 1.98 1.54 -0.96
N ILE A 74 1.95 2.86 -1.20
CA ILE A 74 2.73 3.85 -0.44
C ILE A 74 2.29 3.89 1.03
N GLY A 75 0.98 3.91 1.27
CA GLY A 75 0.41 3.97 2.61
C GLY A 75 0.72 2.73 3.43
N THR A 76 0.61 1.53 2.84
CA THR A 76 0.96 0.28 3.52
C THR A 76 2.45 0.24 3.87
N LEU A 77 3.33 0.63 2.94
CA LEU A 77 4.77 0.71 3.21
C LEU A 77 5.07 1.70 4.35
N SER A 78 4.45 2.89 4.30
CA SER A 78 4.58 3.90 5.36
C SER A 78 4.10 3.39 6.71
N LEU A 79 2.96 2.68 6.74
CA LEU A 79 2.39 2.10 7.95
C LEU A 79 3.36 1.11 8.61
N PHE A 80 3.95 0.21 7.83
CA PHE A 80 4.92 -0.75 8.37
C PHE A 80 6.17 -0.06 8.90
N ILE A 81 6.74 0.91 8.17
CA ILE A 81 7.93 1.63 8.62
C ILE A 81 7.64 2.41 9.92
N VAL A 82 6.53 3.14 9.97
CA VAL A 82 6.09 3.88 11.16
C VAL A 82 5.91 2.94 12.34
N PHE A 83 5.23 1.81 12.14
CA PHE A 83 5.01 0.80 13.17
C PHE A 83 6.34 0.27 13.74
N PHE A 84 7.30 -0.08 12.89
CA PHE A 84 8.62 -0.54 13.33
C PHE A 84 9.39 0.56 14.06
N ILE A 85 9.34 1.81 13.61
CA ILE A 85 9.98 2.94 14.31
C ILE A 85 9.37 3.13 15.69
N LEU A 86 8.05 3.05 15.82
CA LEU A 86 7.37 3.16 17.10
C LEU A 86 7.77 2.02 18.06
N LEU A 87 7.85 0.78 17.56
CA LEU A 87 8.30 -0.38 18.36
C LEU A 87 9.74 -0.19 18.85
N ILE A 88 10.65 0.21 17.96
CA ILE A 88 12.05 0.45 18.34
C ILE A 88 12.16 1.62 19.32
N SER A 89 11.38 2.67 19.12
CA SER A 89 11.35 3.84 20.00
C SER A 89 10.84 3.53 21.40
N PHE A 90 10.06 2.47 21.57
CA PHE A 90 9.64 1.99 22.88
C PHE A 90 10.80 1.37 23.68
N ILE A 91 11.77 0.78 22.98
CA ILE A 91 12.94 0.14 23.61
C ILE A 91 14.11 1.11 23.71
N LEU A 92 14.32 1.92 22.66
CA LEU A 92 15.42 2.87 22.55
C LEU A 92 14.87 4.29 22.64
N ASN A 93 15.56 5.15 23.39
CA ASN A 93 15.21 6.58 23.50
C ASN A 93 15.59 7.32 22.19
N ILE A 94 14.78 7.15 21.16
CA ILE A 94 14.97 7.79 19.85
C ILE A 94 14.20 9.11 19.84
N ASN A 95 14.89 10.23 19.56
CA ASN A 95 14.26 11.54 19.45
C ASN A 95 13.50 11.70 18.12
N GLU A 96 12.62 12.71 18.04
CA GLU A 96 11.75 12.92 16.87
C GLU A 96 12.53 13.13 15.55
N ALA A 97 13.65 13.85 15.59
CA ALA A 97 14.50 14.07 14.42
C ALA A 97 15.11 12.76 13.91
N GLN A 98 15.51 11.87 14.81
CA GLN A 98 16.03 10.55 14.46
C GLN A 98 14.92 9.66 13.85
N LYS A 99 13.69 9.70 14.38
CA LYS A 99 12.55 8.96 13.80
C LYS A 99 12.29 9.39 12.37
N ILE A 100 12.26 10.71 12.12
CA ILE A 100 12.09 11.27 10.78
C ILE A 100 13.22 10.81 9.85
N PHE A 101 14.47 10.89 10.29
CA PHE A 101 15.61 10.47 9.50
C PHE A 101 15.55 8.99 9.14
N ILE A 102 15.25 8.11 10.12
CA ILE A 102 15.09 6.67 9.91
C ILE A 102 13.95 6.40 8.93
N PHE A 103 12.82 7.12 9.06
CA PHE A 103 11.71 6.98 8.15
C PHE A 103 12.12 7.25 6.70
N PHE A 104 12.70 8.42 6.43
CA PHE A 104 13.03 8.80 5.05
C PHE A 104 14.17 7.98 4.45
N ILE A 105 15.21 7.62 5.23
CA ILE A 105 16.31 6.78 4.74
C ILE A 105 15.86 5.36 4.42
N THR A 106 14.78 4.90 5.03
CA THR A 106 14.19 3.58 4.73
C THR A 106 13.15 3.67 3.62
N PHE A 107 12.27 4.66 3.68
CA PHE A 107 11.13 4.81 2.78
C PHE A 107 11.55 5.11 1.34
N ILE A 108 12.45 6.09 1.15
CA ILE A 108 12.85 6.52 -0.19
C ILE A 108 13.53 5.41 -1.01
N PRO A 109 14.54 4.67 -0.48
CA PRO A 109 15.14 3.56 -1.23
C PRO A 109 14.15 2.44 -1.54
N LEU A 110 13.21 2.13 -0.63
CA LEU A 110 12.21 1.09 -0.87
C LEU A 110 11.24 1.48 -1.98
N ILE A 111 10.79 2.73 -2.03
CA ILE A 111 9.95 3.23 -3.14
C ILE A 111 10.70 3.16 -4.47
N ILE A 112 11.95 3.63 -4.49
CA ILE A 112 12.80 3.59 -5.70
C ILE A 112 13.01 2.15 -6.15
N TYR A 113 13.37 1.26 -5.23
CA TYR A 113 13.54 -0.17 -5.52
C TYR A 113 12.25 -0.80 -6.07
N GLY A 114 11.12 -0.55 -5.41
CA GLY A 114 9.81 -1.04 -5.85
C GLY A 114 9.46 -0.60 -7.27
N PHE A 115 9.69 0.69 -7.57
CA PHE A 115 9.44 1.24 -8.90
C PHE A 115 10.31 0.62 -10.00
N PHE A 116 11.61 0.42 -9.73
CA PHE A 116 12.51 -0.24 -10.70
C PHE A 116 12.18 -1.73 -10.84
N ASN A 117 11.88 -2.40 -9.74
CA ASN A 117 11.57 -3.82 -9.76
C ASN A 117 10.24 -4.13 -10.48
N ALA A 118 9.25 -3.26 -10.34
CA ALA A 118 7.95 -3.40 -11.02
C ALA A 118 8.06 -3.30 -12.55
N LYS A 119 9.11 -2.65 -13.07
CA LYS A 119 9.38 -2.57 -14.52
C LYS A 119 10.13 -3.78 -15.07
N ASN A 120 10.76 -4.58 -14.22
CA ASN A 120 11.56 -5.71 -14.63
C ASN A 120 10.70 -6.98 -14.73
N VAL A 121 10.31 -7.33 -15.96
CA VAL A 121 9.64 -8.60 -16.23
C VAL A 121 10.67 -9.73 -16.24
N SER A 122 10.62 -10.62 -15.26
CA SER A 122 11.51 -11.80 -15.25
C SER A 122 10.86 -12.97 -16.00
N VAL A 123 11.53 -13.45 -17.04
CA VAL A 123 11.10 -14.66 -17.78
C VAL A 123 11.88 -15.86 -17.24
N LYS A 124 11.21 -16.76 -16.53
CA LYS A 124 11.80 -18.05 -16.10
C LYS A 124 11.52 -19.12 -17.16
N GLN A 125 12.56 -19.67 -17.76
CA GLN A 125 12.45 -20.78 -18.69
C GLN A 125 12.68 -22.10 -17.94
N LEU A 126 11.67 -22.94 -17.86
CA LEU A 126 11.75 -24.28 -17.32
C LEU A 126 11.78 -25.28 -18.48
N LYS A 127 12.82 -26.10 -18.55
CA LYS A 127 12.93 -27.17 -19.55
C LYS A 127 12.64 -28.51 -18.89
N PHE A 128 11.57 -29.15 -19.30
CA PHE A 128 11.25 -30.51 -18.90
C PHE A 128 11.51 -31.45 -20.09
N SER A 129 12.25 -32.53 -19.88
CA SER A 129 12.42 -33.58 -20.85
C SER A 129 11.92 -34.89 -20.28
N HIS A 130 11.13 -35.62 -21.07
CA HIS A 130 10.66 -36.95 -20.70
C HIS A 130 10.72 -37.86 -21.91
N SER A 131 11.19 -39.10 -21.73
CA SER A 131 11.41 -40.09 -22.82
C SER A 131 10.17 -40.39 -23.68
N LYS A 132 8.99 -40.21 -23.13
CA LYS A 132 7.71 -40.41 -23.83
C LYS A 132 7.26 -39.21 -24.68
N ILE A 133 7.89 -38.05 -24.52
CA ILE A 133 7.54 -36.83 -25.25
C ILE A 133 8.37 -36.75 -26.52
N LYS A 134 7.76 -37.13 -27.66
CA LYS A 134 8.44 -37.13 -28.97
C LYS A 134 8.45 -35.77 -29.68
N LYS A 135 7.63 -34.81 -29.24
CA LYS A 135 7.52 -33.49 -29.85
C LYS A 135 7.84 -32.38 -28.85
N LYS A 136 8.56 -31.36 -29.33
CA LYS A 136 8.87 -30.18 -28.54
C LYS A 136 7.61 -29.33 -28.37
N ILE A 137 7.11 -29.24 -27.13
CA ILE A 137 5.95 -28.43 -26.79
C ILE A 137 6.45 -27.23 -25.98
N LYS A 138 6.02 -26.02 -26.35
CA LYS A 138 6.28 -24.80 -25.58
C LYS A 138 4.98 -24.35 -24.91
N PHE A 139 5.03 -24.23 -23.59
CA PHE A 139 3.95 -23.61 -22.81
C PHE A 139 4.44 -22.26 -22.31
N ILE A 140 3.57 -21.26 -22.40
CA ILE A 140 3.79 -19.95 -21.79
C ILE A 140 2.80 -19.86 -20.64
N PHE A 141 3.32 -19.78 -19.43
CA PHE A 141 2.53 -19.51 -18.23
C PHE A 141 2.73 -18.05 -17.85
N LEU A 142 1.65 -17.30 -17.90
CA LEU A 142 1.64 -15.88 -17.50
C LEU A 142 0.91 -15.81 -16.17
N SER A 143 1.63 -15.43 -15.11
CA SER A 143 1.04 -15.15 -13.81
C SER A 143 1.01 -13.64 -13.58
N ASP A 144 -0.02 -13.17 -12.89
CA ASP A 144 -0.13 -11.80 -12.41
C ASP A 144 -0.21 -10.72 -13.50
N ILE A 145 -0.96 -11.03 -14.56
CA ILE A 145 -1.22 -10.07 -15.62
C ILE A 145 -2.39 -9.18 -15.20
N HIS A 146 -2.08 -7.97 -14.76
CA HIS A 146 -3.07 -6.91 -14.62
C HIS A 146 -3.34 -6.27 -16.00
N ILE A 147 -4.35 -6.79 -16.71
CA ILE A 147 -4.87 -6.12 -17.90
C ILE A 147 -5.79 -5.01 -17.40
N GLY A 148 -5.29 -3.78 -17.39
CA GLY A 148 -6.02 -2.59 -17.02
C GLY A 148 -6.82 -2.00 -18.16
#